data_4b204b6acf8fdbad7704e1b55bd214fc
#
_entry.id   4b204b6acf8fdbad7704e1b55bd214fc
#
_cell.length_a   1.000
_cell.length_b   1.000
_cell.length_c   1.000
_cell.angle_alpha   90.00
_cell.angle_beta   90.00
_cell.angle_gamma   90.00
#
_symmetry.space_group_name_H-M   'P 1'
#
loop_
_entity.id
_entity.type
_entity.pdbx_description
1 polymer ?
#
loop_
_entity_poly.entity_id
_entity_poly.type
_entity_poly.pdbx_seq_one_letter_code
_entity_poly.pdbx_strand_id
1 'polypeptide(L)'
;MVLSSSEILILGACTRPCVAMAAAAGYQVTAIDLFNDADTQAASNASIKADQYPEDLFGHAESSKANYWLYTGCLENYPEQIAQLANKKTLLGNNQNVIRKCRSPEFISKLSIDADWHYPDAAIADGSRANNEFQSWITKPRLSAAGQSVQVWHSI
;
A
#
# COMPACT_ATOMS: atom_id res chain seq x y z
N MET A 1 -14.54 24.48 6.14
CA MET A 1 -14.09 24.97 4.82
C MET A 1 -14.10 23.76 3.89
N VAL A 2 -15.15 23.61 3.08
CA VAL A 2 -15.29 22.48 2.16
C VAL A 2 -14.33 22.77 0.99
N LEU A 3 -13.37 21.90 0.74
CA LEU A 3 -12.51 21.95 -0.44
C LEU A 3 -13.29 21.52 -1.71
N SER A 4 -14.39 22.22 -1.97
CA SER A 4 -15.37 21.86 -3.00
C SER A 4 -14.90 22.19 -4.41
N SER A 5 -13.79 21.64 -4.83
CA SER A 5 -13.34 21.48 -6.23
C SER A 5 -11.89 21.02 -6.32
N SER A 6 -11.30 20.54 -5.24
CA SER A 6 -9.92 20.05 -5.29
C SER A 6 -9.89 18.70 -6.00
N GLU A 7 -9.11 18.63 -7.06
CA GLU A 7 -8.83 17.40 -7.74
C GLU A 7 -7.93 16.52 -6.86
N ILE A 8 -8.31 15.26 -6.69
CA ILE A 8 -7.55 14.26 -5.96
C ILE A 8 -7.19 13.10 -6.88
N LEU A 9 -5.94 12.69 -6.82
CA LEU A 9 -5.41 11.55 -7.54
C LEU A 9 -5.40 10.34 -6.62
N ILE A 10 -5.96 9.22 -7.09
CA ILE A 10 -6.03 7.96 -6.34
C ILE A 10 -5.29 6.88 -7.12
N LEU A 11 -4.26 6.29 -6.49
CA LEU A 11 -3.41 5.27 -7.09
C LEU A 11 -3.54 3.93 -6.37
N GLY A 12 -3.47 2.84 -7.09
CA GLY A 12 -3.37 1.52 -6.47
C GLY A 12 -3.63 0.36 -7.41
N ALA A 13 -3.48 -0.86 -6.93
CA ALA A 13 -3.85 -2.04 -7.69
C ALA A 13 -5.36 -2.08 -7.97
N CYS A 14 -6.18 -1.64 -6.99
CA CYS A 14 -7.62 -1.46 -7.14
C CYS A 14 -8.04 -0.21 -6.37
N THR A 15 -8.49 0.82 -7.08
CA THR A 15 -8.87 2.12 -6.49
C THR A 15 -10.37 2.26 -6.26
N ARG A 16 -11.20 1.38 -6.81
CA ARG A 16 -12.66 1.46 -6.86
C ARG A 16 -13.33 1.91 -5.55
N PRO A 17 -13.10 1.27 -4.38
CA PRO A 17 -13.78 1.69 -3.16
C PRO A 17 -13.41 3.12 -2.74
N CYS A 18 -12.14 3.48 -2.89
CA CYS A 18 -11.64 4.80 -2.52
C CYS A 18 -12.17 5.88 -3.45
N VAL A 19 -12.23 5.60 -4.75
CA VAL A 19 -12.81 6.49 -5.77
C VAL A 19 -14.29 6.76 -5.46
N ALA A 20 -15.07 5.72 -5.18
CA ALA A 20 -16.48 5.87 -4.84
C ALA A 20 -16.69 6.74 -3.59
N MET A 21 -15.87 6.56 -2.56
CA MET A 21 -15.92 7.36 -1.34
C MET A 21 -15.53 8.82 -1.58
N ALA A 22 -14.47 9.07 -2.34
CA ALA A 22 -14.02 10.42 -2.66
C ALA A 22 -15.03 11.18 -3.53
N ALA A 23 -15.61 10.51 -4.53
CA ALA A 23 -16.66 11.09 -5.37
C ALA A 23 -17.92 11.41 -4.54
N ALA A 24 -18.35 10.50 -3.66
CA ALA A 24 -19.47 10.75 -2.77
C ALA A 24 -19.22 11.93 -1.81
N ALA A 25 -17.96 12.18 -1.45
CA ALA A 25 -17.55 13.34 -0.66
C ALA A 25 -17.42 14.65 -1.47
N GLY A 26 -17.68 14.61 -2.78
CA GLY A 26 -17.69 15.79 -3.66
C GLY A 26 -16.33 16.18 -4.24
N TYR A 27 -15.32 15.30 -4.18
CA TYR A 27 -14.04 15.54 -4.82
C TYR A 27 -14.10 15.24 -6.32
N GLN A 28 -13.27 15.95 -7.09
CA GLN A 28 -12.96 15.59 -8.47
C GLN A 28 -11.84 14.54 -8.45
N VAL A 29 -12.13 13.35 -8.96
CA VAL A 29 -11.23 12.20 -8.80
C VAL A 29 -10.60 11.82 -10.13
N THR A 30 -9.27 11.75 -10.15
CA THR A 30 -8.50 11.04 -11.17
C THR A 30 -8.04 9.71 -10.58
N ALA A 31 -8.45 8.59 -11.18
CA ALA A 31 -8.08 7.25 -10.74
C ALA A 31 -7.01 6.64 -11.64
N ILE A 32 -6.02 5.96 -11.06
CA ILE A 32 -5.04 5.16 -11.81
C ILE A 32 -4.95 3.80 -11.14
N ASP A 33 -5.39 2.74 -11.82
CA ASP A 33 -5.34 1.38 -11.29
C ASP A 33 -5.14 0.31 -12.40
N LEU A 34 -4.99 -0.95 -11.98
CA LEU A 34 -4.76 -2.06 -12.91
C LEU A 34 -6.02 -2.51 -13.67
N PHE A 35 -7.19 -2.37 -13.05
CA PHE A 35 -8.42 -2.95 -13.60
C PHE A 35 -9.20 -1.96 -14.45
N ASN A 36 -9.22 -0.70 -14.04
CA ASN A 36 -9.98 0.37 -14.70
C ASN A 36 -11.42 -0.08 -15.02
N ASP A 37 -12.05 -0.70 -14.02
CA ASP A 37 -13.37 -1.29 -14.19
C ASP A 37 -14.47 -0.23 -14.36
N ALA A 38 -15.65 -0.68 -14.82
CA ALA A 38 -16.76 0.22 -15.15
C ALA A 38 -17.19 1.09 -13.95
N ASP A 39 -17.14 0.57 -12.73
CA ASP A 39 -17.52 1.31 -11.53
C ASP A 39 -16.51 2.41 -11.23
N THR A 40 -15.22 2.13 -11.39
CA THR A 40 -14.15 3.13 -11.24
C THR A 40 -14.30 4.23 -12.28
N GLN A 41 -14.55 3.87 -13.55
CA GLN A 41 -14.76 4.83 -14.62
C GLN A 41 -16.00 5.70 -14.38
N ALA A 42 -17.11 5.10 -13.93
CA ALA A 42 -18.36 5.82 -13.68
C ALA A 42 -18.26 6.79 -12.49
N ALA A 43 -17.45 6.46 -11.48
CA ALA A 43 -17.32 7.27 -10.25
C ALA A 43 -16.20 8.31 -10.31
N SER A 44 -15.30 8.26 -11.29
CA SER A 44 -14.19 9.19 -11.44
C SER A 44 -14.42 10.21 -12.56
N ASN A 45 -13.78 11.37 -12.47
CA ASN A 45 -13.75 12.37 -13.56
C ASN A 45 -12.79 11.96 -14.68
N ALA A 46 -11.74 11.21 -14.32
CA ALA A 46 -10.82 10.58 -15.24
C ALA A 46 -10.33 9.27 -14.65
N SER A 47 -10.17 8.25 -15.47
CA SER A 47 -9.59 6.98 -15.07
C SER A 47 -8.56 6.51 -16.08
N ILE A 48 -7.45 6.01 -15.60
CA ILE A 48 -6.32 5.54 -16.38
C ILE A 48 -6.01 4.11 -15.96
N LYS A 49 -5.95 3.21 -16.94
CA LYS A 49 -5.47 1.86 -16.70
C LYS A 49 -3.95 1.83 -16.72
N ALA A 50 -3.36 1.25 -15.68
CA ALA A 50 -1.95 0.93 -15.64
C ALA A 50 -1.75 -0.50 -16.17
N ASP A 51 -0.81 -0.70 -17.09
CA ASP A 51 -0.51 -2.02 -17.63
C ASP A 51 0.64 -2.70 -16.87
N GLN A 52 1.59 -1.92 -16.36
CA GLN A 52 2.72 -2.40 -15.57
C GLN A 52 2.64 -1.85 -14.14
N TYR A 53 2.70 -2.76 -13.17
CA TYR A 53 2.64 -2.42 -11.74
C TYR A 53 4.02 -2.58 -11.10
N PRO A 54 4.49 -1.59 -10.35
CA PRO A 54 3.87 -0.31 -10.01
C PRO A 54 4.24 0.84 -10.96
N GLU A 55 5.08 0.60 -11.95
CA GLU A 55 5.79 1.61 -12.74
C GLU A 55 4.84 2.60 -13.41
N ASP A 56 3.82 2.09 -14.10
CA ASP A 56 2.85 2.93 -14.82
C ASP A 56 2.00 3.77 -13.87
N LEU A 57 1.69 3.25 -12.66
CA LEU A 57 0.94 4.01 -11.66
C LEU A 57 1.68 5.32 -11.31
N PHE A 58 2.96 5.23 -11.02
CA PHE A 58 3.76 6.40 -10.66
C PHE A 58 4.07 7.29 -11.86
N GLY A 59 4.31 6.71 -13.04
CA GLY A 59 4.53 7.46 -14.28
C GLY A 59 3.33 8.33 -14.66
N HIS A 60 2.12 7.76 -14.63
CA HIS A 60 0.88 8.52 -14.87
C HIS A 60 0.62 9.54 -13.76
N ALA A 61 0.91 9.19 -12.49
CA ALA A 61 0.73 10.09 -11.38
C ALA A 61 1.60 11.35 -11.48
N GLU A 62 2.84 11.21 -11.90
CA GLU A 62 3.74 12.35 -12.09
C GLU A 62 3.21 13.33 -13.16
N SER A 63 2.60 12.80 -14.22
CA SER A 63 2.04 13.57 -15.33
C SER A 63 0.69 14.20 -15.02
N SER A 64 0.01 13.78 -13.95
CA SER A 64 -1.29 14.33 -13.54
C SER A 64 -1.16 15.77 -13.07
N LYS A 65 -2.21 16.59 -13.29
CA LYS A 65 -2.30 17.96 -12.79
C LYS A 65 -2.72 18.07 -11.32
N ALA A 66 -3.25 16.99 -10.75
CA ALA A 66 -3.67 16.96 -9.34
C ALA A 66 -2.49 17.21 -8.40
N ASN A 67 -2.67 18.12 -7.45
CA ASN A 67 -1.66 18.41 -6.43
C ASN A 67 -1.75 17.48 -5.21
N TYR A 68 -2.92 16.93 -4.96
CA TYR A 68 -3.19 16.04 -3.84
C TYR A 68 -3.34 14.61 -4.34
N TRP A 69 -2.77 13.68 -3.61
CA TRP A 69 -2.89 12.27 -3.95
C TRP A 69 -2.94 11.37 -2.74
N LEU A 70 -3.51 10.21 -2.92
CA LEU A 70 -3.47 9.11 -1.97
C LEU A 70 -3.28 7.78 -2.72
N TYR A 71 -2.93 6.75 -1.99
CA TYR A 71 -2.76 5.42 -2.55
C TYR A 71 -3.58 4.37 -1.80
N THR A 72 -3.88 3.28 -2.49
CA THR A 72 -4.55 2.10 -1.96
C THR A 72 -3.64 0.89 -2.03
N GLY A 73 -4.09 -0.25 -1.52
CA GLY A 73 -3.35 -1.47 -1.27
C GLY A 73 -2.29 -1.86 -2.29
N CYS A 74 -1.27 -2.51 -1.79
CA CYS A 74 -0.04 -3.00 -2.42
C CYS A 74 1.04 -1.95 -2.68
N LEU A 75 0.74 -0.65 -2.77
CA LEU A 75 1.77 0.38 -2.96
C LEU A 75 2.67 0.58 -1.75
N GLU A 76 2.25 0.16 -0.57
CA GLU A 76 3.11 0.11 0.61
C GLU A 76 4.36 -0.78 0.47
N ASN A 77 4.42 -1.59 -0.58
CA ASN A 77 5.62 -2.35 -0.96
C ASN A 77 6.69 -1.48 -1.64
N TYR A 78 6.34 -0.24 -2.02
CA TYR A 78 7.18 0.66 -2.81
C TYR A 78 7.38 2.02 -2.12
N PRO A 79 7.93 2.04 -0.88
CA PRO A 79 8.06 3.25 -0.08
C PRO A 79 8.95 4.31 -0.73
N GLU A 80 9.91 3.91 -1.56
CA GLU A 80 10.81 4.81 -2.28
C GLU A 80 10.05 5.61 -3.34
N GLN A 81 9.22 4.95 -4.14
CA GLN A 81 8.39 5.59 -5.16
C GLN A 81 7.35 6.51 -4.52
N ILE A 82 6.76 6.08 -3.40
CA ILE A 82 5.87 6.94 -2.60
C ILE A 82 6.59 8.20 -2.17
N ALA A 83 7.84 8.10 -1.68
CA ALA A 83 8.63 9.25 -1.28
C ALA A 83 8.94 10.18 -2.46
N GLN A 84 9.31 9.62 -3.62
CA GLN A 84 9.60 10.41 -4.82
C GLN A 84 8.38 11.22 -5.27
N LEU A 85 7.21 10.60 -5.31
CA LEU A 85 5.97 11.31 -5.67
C LEU A 85 5.55 12.31 -4.59
N ALA A 86 5.75 12.00 -3.31
CA ALA A 86 5.45 12.90 -2.20
C ALA A 86 6.34 14.17 -2.18
N ASN A 87 7.52 14.12 -2.79
CA ASN A 87 8.36 15.31 -3.00
C ASN A 87 7.80 16.25 -4.08
N LYS A 88 6.94 15.75 -4.96
CA LYS A 88 6.37 16.50 -6.09
C LYS A 88 4.93 16.94 -5.82
N LYS A 89 4.19 16.16 -5.04
CA LYS A 89 2.75 16.33 -4.80
C LYS A 89 2.41 16.05 -3.34
N THR A 90 1.37 16.68 -2.83
CA THR A 90 0.94 16.51 -1.42
C THR A 90 0.29 15.15 -1.21
N LEU A 91 0.95 14.29 -0.45
CA LEU A 91 0.43 12.98 -0.06
C LEU A 91 -0.61 13.11 1.06
N LEU A 92 -1.80 12.58 0.84
CA LEU A 92 -2.86 12.45 1.84
C LEU A 92 -2.87 11.03 2.40
N GLY A 93 -1.82 10.66 3.11
CA GLY A 93 -1.67 9.30 3.62
C GLY A 93 -0.33 9.07 4.33
N ASN A 94 -0.03 7.81 4.58
CA ASN A 94 1.20 7.42 5.26
C ASN A 94 2.42 7.58 4.35
N ASN A 95 3.40 8.33 4.82
CA ASN A 95 4.67 8.48 4.12
C ASN A 95 5.57 7.24 4.29
N GLN A 96 6.68 7.22 3.52
CA GLN A 96 7.63 6.11 3.53
C GLN A 96 8.13 5.72 4.93
N ASN A 97 8.32 6.68 5.84
CA ASN A 97 8.85 6.40 7.17
C ASN A 97 7.82 5.67 8.04
N VAL A 98 6.55 6.06 7.94
CA VAL A 98 5.44 5.36 8.61
C VAL A 98 5.31 3.96 8.05
N ILE A 99 5.31 3.80 6.72
CA ILE A 99 5.21 2.49 6.07
C ILE A 99 6.33 1.56 6.54
N ARG A 100 7.59 2.01 6.50
CA ARG A 100 8.73 1.21 6.93
C ARG A 100 8.61 0.77 8.38
N LYS A 101 8.18 1.65 9.29
CA LYS A 101 7.94 1.31 10.69
C LYS A 101 6.82 0.27 10.85
N CYS A 102 5.66 0.52 10.25
CA CYS A 102 4.51 -0.39 10.34
C CYS A 102 4.77 -1.77 9.70
N ARG A 103 5.73 -1.86 8.80
CA ARG A 103 6.12 -3.12 8.14
C ARG A 103 7.41 -3.74 8.70
N SER A 104 7.99 -3.18 9.76
CA SER A 104 9.14 -3.76 10.46
C SER A 104 8.66 -4.68 11.57
N PRO A 105 8.92 -6.00 11.49
CA PRO A 105 8.62 -6.93 12.58
C PRO A 105 9.30 -6.53 13.88
N GLU A 106 10.51 -6.00 13.79
CA GLU A 106 11.31 -5.57 14.95
C GLU A 106 10.65 -4.37 15.66
N PHE A 107 10.15 -3.40 14.86
CA PHE A 107 9.45 -2.25 15.42
C PHE A 107 8.10 -2.66 16.04
N ILE A 108 7.33 -3.51 15.37
CA ILE A 108 6.03 -3.97 15.88
C ILE A 108 6.20 -4.84 17.12
N SER A 109 7.20 -5.74 17.14
CA SER A 109 7.52 -6.55 18.33
C SER A 109 7.86 -5.68 19.54
N LYS A 110 8.68 -4.64 19.36
CA LYS A 110 8.97 -3.70 20.44
C LYS A 110 7.72 -2.96 20.91
N LEU A 111 6.92 -2.45 19.98
CA LEU A 111 5.68 -1.74 20.30
C LEU A 111 4.69 -2.64 21.06
N SER A 112 4.62 -3.93 20.71
CA SER A 112 3.74 -4.89 21.39
C SER A 112 4.13 -5.13 22.84
N ILE A 113 5.43 -5.17 23.14
CA ILE A 113 5.94 -5.27 24.52
C ILE A 113 5.57 -4.01 25.32
N ASP A 114 5.81 -2.83 24.74
CA ASP A 114 5.53 -1.55 25.40
C ASP A 114 4.02 -1.35 25.67
N ALA A 115 3.16 -1.96 24.83
CA ALA A 115 1.70 -1.85 24.91
C ALA A 115 1.02 -3.06 25.56
N ASP A 116 1.78 -4.03 26.06
CA ASP A 116 1.30 -5.30 26.63
C ASP A 116 0.39 -6.08 25.66
N TRP A 117 0.79 -6.16 24.38
CA TRP A 117 0.11 -6.95 23.35
C TRP A 117 0.86 -8.26 23.11
N HIS A 118 0.11 -9.30 22.77
CA HIS A 118 0.74 -10.51 22.26
C HIS A 118 1.08 -10.34 20.77
N TYR A 119 2.37 -10.48 20.43
CA TYR A 119 2.85 -10.48 19.05
C TYR A 119 3.60 -11.79 18.79
N PRO A 120 3.32 -12.49 17.69
CA PRO A 120 4.02 -13.73 17.37
C PRO A 120 5.51 -13.52 17.19
N ASP A 121 6.31 -14.49 17.61
CA ASP A 121 7.74 -14.49 17.33
C ASP A 121 8.00 -14.36 15.84
N ALA A 122 8.92 -13.49 15.48
CA ALA A 122 9.30 -13.25 14.10
C ALA A 122 10.81 -13.21 13.96
N ALA A 123 11.34 -13.81 12.90
CA ALA A 123 12.75 -13.82 12.58
C ALA A 123 12.97 -13.83 11.06
N ILE A 124 14.17 -13.46 10.66
CA ILE A 124 14.60 -13.63 9.26
C ILE A 124 14.78 -15.14 9.02
N ALA A 125 14.22 -15.63 7.92
CA ALA A 125 14.37 -17.02 7.50
C ALA A 125 15.74 -17.21 6.82
N ASP A 126 16.78 -17.38 7.65
CA ASP A 126 18.16 -17.61 7.21
C ASP A 126 18.62 -19.08 7.37
N GLY A 127 17.68 -19.97 7.73
CA GLY A 127 17.97 -21.38 8.00
C GLY A 127 18.46 -21.68 9.42
N SER A 128 18.83 -20.67 10.21
CA SER A 128 19.43 -20.88 11.55
C SER A 128 18.45 -21.32 12.64
N ARG A 129 17.14 -21.16 12.44
CA ARG A 129 16.10 -21.46 13.44
C ARG A 129 15.28 -22.73 13.16
N ALA A 130 15.76 -23.62 12.31
CA ALA A 130 15.03 -24.82 11.88
C ALA A 130 14.82 -25.90 12.97
N ASN A 131 15.34 -25.75 14.19
CA ASN A 131 15.48 -26.84 15.17
C ASN A 131 14.54 -26.76 16.37
N ASN A 132 13.44 -26.05 16.36
CA ASN A 132 12.46 -26.18 17.42
C ASN A 132 11.39 -27.21 17.03
N GLU A 133 11.50 -28.43 17.56
CA GLU A 133 10.65 -29.59 17.26
C GLU A 133 9.17 -29.41 17.56
N PHE A 134 8.74 -28.29 18.15
CA PHE A 134 7.37 -28.07 18.60
C PHE A 134 6.68 -26.83 18.03
N GLN A 135 7.30 -26.09 17.14
CA GLN A 135 6.70 -24.88 16.58
C GLN A 135 6.56 -24.97 15.06
N SER A 136 5.31 -24.83 14.59
CA SER A 136 5.05 -24.63 13.17
C SER A 136 5.31 -23.18 12.81
N TRP A 137 6.28 -22.96 11.95
CA TRP A 137 6.59 -21.61 11.42
C TRP A 137 5.91 -21.41 10.08
N ILE A 138 5.58 -20.16 9.78
CA ILE A 138 5.20 -19.74 8.43
C ILE A 138 6.23 -18.77 7.90
N THR A 139 6.54 -18.86 6.63
CA THR A 139 7.32 -17.85 5.93
C THR A 139 6.41 -16.96 5.10
N LYS A 140 6.76 -15.69 5.04
CA LYS A 140 6.10 -14.73 4.16
C LYS A 140 7.12 -13.72 3.65
N PRO A 141 7.07 -13.35 2.36
CA PRO A 141 7.92 -12.29 1.83
C PRO A 141 7.66 -10.97 2.55
N ARG A 142 8.71 -10.19 2.75
CA ARG A 142 8.58 -8.84 3.33
C ARG A 142 7.77 -7.89 2.42
N LEU A 143 7.96 -8.04 1.11
CA LEU A 143 7.26 -7.27 0.08
C LEU A 143 6.19 -8.15 -0.57
N SER A 144 5.05 -8.27 0.08
CA SER A 144 3.91 -9.03 -0.44
C SER A 144 2.59 -8.42 0.05
N ALA A 145 1.50 -8.84 -0.56
CA ALA A 145 0.15 -8.44 -0.18
C ALA A 145 -0.81 -9.62 -0.33
N ALA A 146 -1.98 -9.54 0.30
CA ALA A 146 -3.07 -10.52 0.17
C ALA A 146 -2.67 -11.97 0.46
N GLY A 147 -1.67 -12.20 1.33
CA GLY A 147 -1.20 -13.55 1.66
C GLY A 147 -0.39 -14.25 0.58
N GLN A 148 0.01 -13.54 -0.47
CA GLN A 148 0.79 -14.11 -1.57
C GLN A 148 2.12 -14.66 -1.06
N SER A 149 2.42 -15.90 -1.45
CA SER A 149 3.66 -16.62 -1.09
C SER A 149 3.84 -16.84 0.42
N VAL A 150 2.77 -16.85 1.20
CA VAL A 150 2.79 -17.34 2.57
C VAL A 150 2.80 -18.86 2.55
N GLN A 151 3.77 -19.48 3.23
CA GLN A 151 3.96 -20.94 3.21
C GLN A 151 4.28 -21.44 4.61
N VAL A 152 3.94 -22.69 4.89
CA VAL A 152 4.45 -23.40 6.07
C VAL A 152 5.96 -23.62 5.88
N TRP A 153 6.73 -23.29 6.91
CA TRP A 153 8.17 -23.55 6.88
C TRP A 153 8.43 -25.04 7.07
N HIS A 154 9.17 -25.61 6.14
CA HIS A 154 9.72 -26.96 6.26
C HIS A 154 11.24 -26.83 6.35
N SER A 155 11.84 -27.39 7.43
CA SER A 155 13.31 -27.51 7.51
C SER A 155 13.80 -28.36 6.35
N ILE A 156 14.84 -27.90 5.67
CA ILE A 156 15.55 -28.68 4.65
C ILE A 156 16.46 -29.69 5.34
#